data_097c2d1a92f8e4e1c002dec1ac8ee727
#
_entry.id   097c2d1a92f8e4e1c002dec1ac8ee727
#
_cell.length_a   1.000
_cell.length_b   1.000
_cell.length_c   1.000
_cell.angle_alpha   90.00
_cell.angle_beta   90.00
_cell.angle_gamma   90.00
#
_symmetry.space_group_name_H-M   'P 1'
#
loop_
_entity.id
_entity.type
_entity.pdbx_description
1 polymer ?
#
loop_
_entity_poly.entity_id
_entity_poly.type
_entity_poly.pdbx_seq_one_letter_code
_entity_poly.pdbx_strand_id
1 'polypeptide(L)'
;MAVTIYYENDCKPEVIQNKKIAIIGYGSQGHAHALNLMDSGCDVRVGLREGSASAEKAREAGLKVVDMDTAAEEADVIMILTPDETQPKVYEEHVKDHLKAGDTLAFAHGFNIHYGYIKASEDVNVIMIAPKGPGHIVRRQFTEGSGVPDLACVAQDATGDAWDIALAYCWGVGGARSGIIKATFAQETEEDLFGEQAVLCGGLVELVKAGFETLTEAGYPEELAYFECYHEMKMIVDLMYESGIHFMNYSISNTAEYGEYYAGPKVINEQSREAMKEILRRIQNGEFAQEFVDDCNNDHKWLFEQREAINTHPIEVTGEKIRSMFSWIKK
;
A
#
# COMPACT_ATOMS: atom_id res chain seq x y z
N MET A 1 13.44 17.66 -8.88
CA MET A 1 14.47 16.90 -9.64
C MET A 1 13.76 15.89 -10.51
N ALA A 2 14.25 15.58 -11.72
CA ALA A 2 13.65 14.54 -12.54
C ALA A 2 13.93 13.17 -11.90
N VAL A 3 12.92 12.31 -11.83
CA VAL A 3 13.08 10.93 -11.35
C VAL A 3 13.59 10.04 -12.47
N THR A 4 14.32 8.97 -12.15
CA THR A 4 14.69 7.93 -13.11
C THR A 4 13.61 6.86 -13.11
N ILE A 5 13.13 6.49 -14.30
CA ILE A 5 12.11 5.47 -14.48
C ILE A 5 12.71 4.35 -15.33
N TYR A 6 12.50 3.10 -14.91
CA TYR A 6 12.96 1.90 -15.58
C TYR A 6 11.75 1.09 -16.07
N TYR A 7 11.96 0.28 -17.10
CA TYR A 7 10.94 -0.56 -17.72
C TYR A 7 11.47 -1.99 -17.90
N GLU A 8 10.67 -2.87 -18.50
CA GLU A 8 11.01 -4.29 -18.69
C GLU A 8 12.40 -4.52 -19.31
N ASN A 9 12.79 -3.69 -20.30
CA ASN A 9 14.10 -3.80 -20.99
C ASN A 9 15.30 -3.43 -20.08
N ASP A 10 15.06 -2.76 -18.97
CA ASP A 10 16.10 -2.40 -18.01
C ASP A 10 16.29 -3.47 -16.91
N CYS A 11 15.41 -4.47 -16.90
CA CYS A 11 15.42 -5.54 -15.90
C CYS A 11 16.13 -6.78 -16.44
N LYS A 12 16.72 -7.55 -15.51
CA LYS A 12 17.36 -8.85 -15.77
C LYS A 12 16.58 -9.94 -15.03
N PRO A 13 15.53 -10.53 -15.65
CA PRO A 13 14.65 -11.50 -15.00
C PRO A 13 15.39 -12.67 -14.34
N GLU A 14 16.47 -13.14 -14.97
CA GLU A 14 17.30 -14.24 -14.47
C GLU A 14 17.90 -13.98 -13.09
N VAL A 15 18.08 -12.71 -12.70
CA VAL A 15 18.61 -12.35 -11.38
C VAL A 15 17.67 -12.80 -10.27
N ILE A 16 16.35 -12.65 -10.44
CA ILE A 16 15.37 -13.05 -9.43
C ILE A 16 14.89 -14.49 -9.64
N GLN A 17 14.81 -14.97 -10.88
CA GLN A 17 14.39 -16.33 -11.20
C GLN A 17 15.38 -17.41 -10.68
N ASN A 18 16.66 -17.05 -10.54
CA ASN A 18 17.69 -17.94 -9.99
C ASN A 18 17.78 -17.89 -8.45
N LYS A 19 16.94 -17.09 -7.78
CA LYS A 19 16.91 -16.96 -6.33
C LYS A 19 15.69 -17.64 -5.73
N LYS A 20 15.84 -18.15 -4.52
CA LYS A 20 14.72 -18.62 -3.71
C LYS A 20 14.12 -17.44 -2.93
N ILE A 21 12.83 -17.24 -3.06
CA ILE A 21 12.14 -16.09 -2.49
C ILE A 21 11.21 -16.55 -1.38
N ALA A 22 11.38 -16.01 -0.17
CA ALA A 22 10.43 -16.14 0.92
C ALA A 22 9.51 -14.90 0.97
N ILE A 23 8.21 -15.13 1.01
CA ILE A 23 7.21 -14.12 1.31
C ILE A 23 6.69 -14.38 2.72
N ILE A 24 7.08 -13.54 3.66
CA ILE A 24 6.65 -13.65 5.07
C ILE A 24 5.36 -12.87 5.26
N GLY A 25 4.24 -13.59 5.38
CA GLY A 25 2.89 -13.03 5.40
C GLY A 25 2.12 -13.22 4.09
N TYR A 26 0.78 -13.36 4.18
CA TYR A 26 -0.09 -13.57 3.02
C TYR A 26 -1.36 -12.73 3.15
N GLY A 27 -1.15 -11.44 3.40
CA GLY A 27 -2.17 -10.39 3.35
C GLY A 27 -2.38 -9.88 1.91
N SER A 28 -2.86 -8.64 1.76
CA SER A 28 -3.14 -8.04 0.45
C SER A 28 -1.90 -8.04 -0.47
N GLN A 29 -0.78 -7.48 -0.01
CA GLN A 29 0.46 -7.45 -0.80
C GLN A 29 1.10 -8.84 -0.90
N GLY A 30 1.16 -9.61 0.21
CA GLY A 30 1.76 -10.94 0.22
C GLY A 30 1.15 -11.91 -0.78
N HIS A 31 -0.18 -11.89 -0.91
CA HIS A 31 -0.90 -12.64 -1.93
C HIS A 31 -0.49 -12.24 -3.36
N ALA A 32 -0.44 -10.92 -3.64
CA ALA A 32 -0.10 -10.43 -4.96
C ALA A 32 1.36 -10.73 -5.34
N HIS A 33 2.31 -10.42 -4.45
CA HIS A 33 3.73 -10.67 -4.68
C HIS A 33 4.01 -12.16 -4.91
N ALA A 34 3.50 -13.03 -4.02
CA ALA A 34 3.75 -14.46 -4.13
C ALA A 34 3.24 -15.05 -5.44
N LEU A 35 2.01 -14.72 -5.85
CA LEU A 35 1.43 -15.26 -7.07
C LEU A 35 2.05 -14.65 -8.34
N ASN A 36 2.33 -13.35 -8.36
CA ASN A 36 2.93 -12.73 -9.53
C ASN A 36 4.35 -13.23 -9.77
N LEU A 37 5.17 -13.38 -8.71
CA LEU A 37 6.50 -13.97 -8.79
C LEU A 37 6.45 -15.43 -9.24
N MET A 38 5.53 -16.23 -8.72
CA MET A 38 5.34 -17.62 -9.14
C MET A 38 4.97 -17.69 -10.64
N ASP A 39 4.02 -16.88 -11.09
CA ASP A 39 3.62 -16.81 -12.50
C ASP A 39 4.74 -16.27 -13.40
N SER A 40 5.68 -15.51 -12.84
CA SER A 40 6.90 -15.04 -13.52
C SER A 40 8.05 -16.05 -13.52
N GLY A 41 7.81 -17.27 -13.02
CA GLY A 41 8.76 -18.37 -13.05
C GLY A 41 9.79 -18.36 -11.90
N CYS A 42 9.52 -17.68 -10.81
CA CYS A 42 10.38 -17.64 -9.62
C CYS A 42 10.09 -18.80 -8.65
N ASP A 43 11.10 -19.23 -7.89
CA ASP A 43 10.96 -20.20 -6.79
C ASP A 43 10.48 -19.50 -5.52
N VAL A 44 9.15 -19.54 -5.28
CA VAL A 44 8.49 -18.83 -4.18
C VAL A 44 8.03 -19.78 -3.10
N ARG A 45 8.25 -19.40 -1.84
CA ARG A 45 7.64 -20.00 -0.66
C ARG A 45 6.99 -18.94 0.21
N VAL A 46 5.88 -19.29 0.84
CA VAL A 46 5.15 -18.41 1.76
C VAL A 46 5.38 -18.88 3.18
N GLY A 47 5.99 -18.02 4.00
CA GLY A 47 6.22 -18.25 5.42
C GLY A 47 5.04 -17.73 6.26
N LEU A 48 4.38 -18.62 7.00
CA LEU A 48 3.23 -18.27 7.84
C LEU A 48 3.35 -18.89 9.23
N ARG A 49 2.76 -18.23 10.22
CA ARG A 49 2.64 -18.82 11.56
C ARG A 49 1.72 -20.05 11.54
N GLU A 50 1.96 -20.97 12.45
CA GLU A 50 1.09 -22.12 12.64
C GLU A 50 -0.39 -21.68 12.88
N GLY A 51 -1.33 -22.38 12.27
CA GLY A 51 -2.77 -22.05 12.37
C GLY A 51 -3.23 -20.81 11.60
N SER A 52 -2.39 -20.23 10.74
CA SER A 52 -2.78 -19.09 9.91
C SER A 52 -3.95 -19.43 8.98
N ALA A 53 -5.03 -18.63 9.06
CA ALA A 53 -6.20 -18.78 8.18
C ALA A 53 -5.87 -18.58 6.68
N SER A 54 -4.74 -17.94 6.36
CA SER A 54 -4.30 -17.70 4.99
C SER A 54 -3.54 -18.90 4.38
N ALA A 55 -3.11 -19.87 5.22
CA ALA A 55 -2.27 -20.99 4.76
C ALA A 55 -2.99 -21.88 3.75
N GLU A 56 -4.27 -22.19 4.00
CA GLU A 56 -5.10 -22.97 3.08
C GLU A 56 -5.25 -22.27 1.73
N LYS A 57 -5.62 -20.99 1.75
CA LYS A 57 -5.76 -20.17 0.53
C LYS A 57 -4.48 -20.11 -0.31
N ALA A 58 -3.32 -20.01 0.34
CA ALA A 58 -2.04 -19.99 -0.35
C ALA A 58 -1.73 -21.36 -1.00
N ARG A 59 -2.03 -22.49 -0.30
CA ARG A 59 -1.86 -23.84 -0.85
C ARG A 59 -2.80 -24.13 -2.01
N GLU A 60 -4.07 -23.72 -1.89
CA GLU A 60 -5.08 -23.85 -2.98
C GLU A 60 -4.66 -23.06 -4.23
N ALA A 61 -3.95 -21.94 -4.05
CA ALA A 61 -3.38 -21.16 -5.14
C ALA A 61 -2.08 -21.76 -5.74
N GLY A 62 -1.63 -22.91 -5.24
CA GLY A 62 -0.46 -23.66 -5.76
C GLY A 62 0.89 -23.24 -5.14
N LEU A 63 0.89 -22.42 -4.09
CA LEU A 63 2.12 -21.95 -3.44
C LEU A 63 2.66 -22.98 -2.43
N LYS A 64 3.98 -23.07 -2.31
CA LYS A 64 4.65 -23.79 -1.21
C LYS A 64 4.46 -22.97 0.07
N VAL A 65 3.81 -23.55 1.07
CA VAL A 65 3.58 -22.91 2.38
C VAL A 65 4.33 -23.67 3.46
N VAL A 66 5.18 -22.97 4.18
CA VAL A 66 6.01 -23.48 5.30
C VAL A 66 5.88 -22.54 6.50
N ASP A 67 6.48 -22.87 7.64
CA ASP A 67 6.64 -21.91 8.74
C ASP A 67 7.63 -20.80 8.37
N MET A 68 7.64 -19.71 9.17
CA MET A 68 8.46 -18.53 8.85
C MET A 68 9.96 -18.81 8.95
N ASP A 69 10.39 -19.62 9.92
CA ASP A 69 11.81 -19.99 10.12
C ASP A 69 12.32 -20.78 8.92
N THR A 70 11.58 -21.83 8.50
CA THR A 70 11.91 -22.63 7.30
C THR A 70 11.92 -21.76 6.04
N ALA A 71 10.98 -20.83 5.91
CA ALA A 71 10.95 -19.94 4.75
C ALA A 71 12.18 -19.05 4.69
N ALA A 72 12.58 -18.47 5.81
CA ALA A 72 13.76 -17.61 5.92
C ALA A 72 15.07 -18.41 5.71
N GLU A 73 15.21 -19.60 6.30
CA GLU A 73 16.40 -20.44 6.18
C GLU A 73 16.68 -20.86 4.73
N GLU A 74 15.63 -21.18 3.97
CA GLU A 74 15.75 -21.65 2.59
C GLU A 74 15.97 -20.53 1.57
N ALA A 75 15.69 -19.27 1.89
CA ALA A 75 15.61 -18.19 0.92
C ALA A 75 16.93 -17.42 0.74
N ASP A 76 17.10 -16.86 -0.46
CA ASP A 76 18.13 -15.88 -0.82
C ASP A 76 17.55 -14.45 -0.77
N VAL A 77 16.23 -14.32 -0.92
CA VAL A 77 15.48 -13.05 -0.83
C VAL A 77 14.30 -13.24 0.12
N ILE A 78 14.23 -12.46 1.18
CA ILE A 78 13.19 -12.52 2.19
C ILE A 78 12.39 -11.22 2.18
N MET A 79 11.16 -11.29 1.68
CA MET A 79 10.21 -10.18 1.63
C MET A 79 9.26 -10.26 2.82
N ILE A 80 9.31 -9.26 3.72
CA ILE A 80 8.44 -9.19 4.89
C ILE A 80 7.19 -8.37 4.53
N LEU A 81 6.01 -9.02 4.55
CA LEU A 81 4.71 -8.45 4.20
C LEU A 81 3.66 -8.70 5.28
N THR A 82 4.10 -8.78 6.54
CA THR A 82 3.22 -8.70 7.71
C THR A 82 2.92 -7.22 8.02
N PRO A 83 1.89 -6.90 8.85
CA PRO A 83 1.64 -5.53 9.27
C PRO A 83 2.87 -4.89 9.91
N ASP A 84 3.08 -3.58 9.67
CA ASP A 84 4.31 -2.87 10.03
C ASP A 84 4.66 -2.98 11.51
N GLU A 85 3.67 -2.91 12.38
CA GLU A 85 3.81 -3.04 13.83
C GLU A 85 4.28 -4.43 14.28
N THR A 86 4.06 -5.44 13.46
CA THR A 86 4.47 -6.83 13.76
C THR A 86 5.83 -7.18 13.17
N GLN A 87 6.29 -6.45 12.15
CA GLN A 87 7.52 -6.77 11.42
C GLN A 87 8.78 -6.80 12.31
N PRO A 88 9.00 -5.88 13.26
CA PRO A 88 10.17 -5.94 14.13
C PRO A 88 10.24 -7.24 14.92
N LYS A 89 9.11 -7.70 15.46
CA LYS A 89 9.04 -8.97 16.17
C LYS A 89 9.27 -10.17 15.24
N VAL A 90 8.64 -10.16 14.06
CA VAL A 90 8.82 -11.22 13.05
C VAL A 90 10.28 -11.28 12.60
N TYR A 91 10.90 -10.14 12.39
CA TYR A 91 12.32 -10.06 12.03
C TYR A 91 13.22 -10.67 13.11
N GLU A 92 13.06 -10.26 14.36
CA GLU A 92 13.90 -10.75 15.47
C GLU A 92 13.68 -12.24 15.79
N GLU A 93 12.43 -12.75 15.71
CA GLU A 93 12.09 -14.10 16.11
C GLU A 93 12.28 -15.15 14.99
N HIS A 94 12.11 -14.76 13.70
CA HIS A 94 11.98 -15.71 12.60
C HIS A 94 12.90 -15.45 11.40
N VAL A 95 13.51 -14.27 11.29
CA VAL A 95 14.27 -13.92 10.07
C VAL A 95 15.73 -13.69 10.36
N LYS A 96 16.04 -12.91 11.38
CA LYS A 96 17.38 -12.39 11.65
C LYS A 96 18.46 -13.46 11.72
N ASP A 97 18.22 -14.53 12.47
CA ASP A 97 19.20 -15.61 12.70
C ASP A 97 19.36 -16.55 11.51
N HIS A 98 18.48 -16.46 10.50
CA HIS A 98 18.51 -17.23 9.27
C HIS A 98 19.16 -16.49 8.09
N LEU A 99 19.33 -15.17 8.20
CA LEU A 99 20.00 -14.36 7.17
C LEU A 99 21.47 -14.72 7.07
N LYS A 100 21.92 -14.92 5.84
CA LYS A 100 23.31 -15.23 5.49
C LYS A 100 23.94 -14.02 4.79
N ALA A 101 25.25 -13.90 4.85
CA ALA A 101 25.97 -12.90 4.09
C ALA A 101 25.62 -12.98 2.59
N GLY A 102 25.20 -11.86 2.02
CA GLY A 102 24.77 -11.75 0.63
C GLY A 102 23.27 -12.00 0.39
N ASP A 103 22.51 -12.42 1.40
CA ASP A 103 21.05 -12.48 1.30
C ASP A 103 20.44 -11.07 1.15
N THR A 104 19.20 -11.04 0.73
CA THR A 104 18.46 -9.79 0.52
C THR A 104 17.24 -9.74 1.42
N LEU A 105 17.18 -8.77 2.32
CA LEU A 105 16.00 -8.41 3.10
C LEU A 105 15.19 -7.38 2.32
N ALA A 106 13.91 -7.65 2.10
CA ALA A 106 13.04 -6.85 1.26
C ALA A 106 11.74 -6.43 1.98
N PHE A 107 11.23 -5.27 1.62
CA PHE A 107 10.01 -4.67 2.16
C PHE A 107 9.15 -4.09 1.03
N ALA A 108 7.84 -3.90 1.28
CA ALA A 108 6.94 -3.19 0.36
C ALA A 108 6.59 -1.79 0.85
N HIS A 109 6.98 -1.43 2.08
CA HIS A 109 6.89 -0.10 2.68
C HIS A 109 8.09 0.13 3.59
N GLY A 110 8.57 1.36 3.66
CA GLY A 110 9.85 1.65 4.30
C GLY A 110 9.81 1.91 5.81
N PHE A 111 8.65 1.85 6.47
CA PHE A 111 8.42 2.26 7.86
C PHE A 111 9.49 1.78 8.84
N ASN A 112 9.71 0.47 8.91
CA ASN A 112 10.59 -0.13 9.90
C ASN A 112 12.08 0.14 9.67
N ILE A 113 12.49 0.33 8.41
CA ILE A 113 13.87 0.68 8.06
C ILE A 113 14.09 2.19 8.24
N HIS A 114 13.17 3.02 7.75
CA HIS A 114 13.28 4.47 7.81
C HIS A 114 13.32 4.99 9.25
N TYR A 115 12.43 4.49 10.10
CA TYR A 115 12.39 4.89 11.51
C TYR A 115 13.30 4.06 12.43
N GLY A 116 14.05 3.08 11.88
CA GLY A 116 15.08 2.33 12.60
C GLY A 116 14.56 1.27 13.57
N TYR A 117 13.33 0.79 13.39
CA TYR A 117 12.76 -0.32 14.18
C TYR A 117 13.34 -1.68 13.76
N ILE A 118 13.81 -1.82 12.52
CA ILE A 118 14.57 -2.97 12.04
C ILE A 118 15.94 -2.49 11.58
N LYS A 119 17.00 -3.19 12.02
CA LYS A 119 18.38 -2.96 11.62
C LYS A 119 18.96 -4.27 11.13
N ALA A 120 19.18 -4.37 9.82
CA ALA A 120 19.82 -5.51 9.21
C ALA A 120 21.34 -5.52 9.47
N SER A 121 21.96 -6.71 9.40
CA SER A 121 23.41 -6.86 9.40
C SER A 121 24.04 -6.21 8.18
N GLU A 122 25.27 -5.70 8.30
CA GLU A 122 25.98 -4.98 7.23
C GLU A 122 26.31 -5.86 6.01
N ASP A 123 26.24 -7.17 6.15
CA ASP A 123 26.58 -8.15 5.12
C ASP A 123 25.36 -8.64 4.30
N VAL A 124 24.17 -8.06 4.51
CA VAL A 124 22.96 -8.35 3.71
C VAL A 124 22.52 -7.13 2.92
N ASN A 125 21.84 -7.36 1.79
CA ASN A 125 21.18 -6.26 1.06
C ASN A 125 19.86 -5.88 1.75
N VAL A 126 19.50 -4.59 1.68
CA VAL A 126 18.19 -4.10 2.12
C VAL A 126 17.55 -3.32 0.99
N ILE A 127 16.45 -3.85 0.46
CA ILE A 127 15.72 -3.27 -0.66
C ILE A 127 14.24 -3.05 -0.33
N MET A 128 13.59 -2.20 -1.11
CA MET A 128 12.15 -2.03 -1.06
C MET A 128 11.56 -2.06 -2.47
N ILE A 129 10.46 -2.77 -2.60
CA ILE A 129 9.62 -2.78 -3.79
C ILE A 129 8.20 -2.43 -3.35
N ALA A 130 7.77 -1.21 -3.63
CA ALA A 130 6.50 -0.64 -3.19
C ALA A 130 5.56 -0.41 -4.39
N PRO A 131 4.68 -1.39 -4.72
CA PRO A 131 3.64 -1.19 -5.72
C PRO A 131 2.68 -0.08 -5.28
N LYS A 132 2.46 0.93 -6.11
CA LYS A 132 1.57 2.06 -5.79
C LYS A 132 0.09 1.70 -6.06
N GLY A 133 -0.40 0.74 -5.28
CA GLY A 133 -1.78 0.28 -5.31
C GLY A 133 -2.05 -0.89 -4.36
N PRO A 134 -3.32 -1.11 -4.00
CA PRO A 134 -3.72 -2.24 -3.16
C PRO A 134 -3.36 -3.58 -3.80
N GLY A 135 -2.95 -4.58 -3.00
CA GLY A 135 -2.45 -5.85 -3.51
C GLY A 135 -3.42 -6.59 -4.44
N HIS A 136 -4.73 -6.55 -4.21
CA HIS A 136 -5.70 -7.16 -5.12
C HIS A 136 -5.76 -6.46 -6.50
N ILE A 137 -5.43 -5.17 -6.58
CA ILE A 137 -5.28 -4.43 -7.84
C ILE A 137 -3.97 -4.83 -8.51
N VAL A 138 -2.88 -4.92 -7.76
CA VAL A 138 -1.58 -5.40 -8.26
C VAL A 138 -1.73 -6.78 -8.90
N ARG A 139 -2.42 -7.72 -8.23
CA ARG A 139 -2.68 -9.06 -8.80
C ARG A 139 -3.57 -9.01 -10.03
N ARG A 140 -4.67 -8.27 -9.97
CA ARG A 140 -5.61 -8.16 -11.10
C ARG A 140 -4.93 -7.59 -12.34
N GLN A 141 -4.24 -6.48 -12.23
CA GLN A 141 -3.55 -5.86 -13.36
C GLN A 141 -2.46 -6.75 -13.94
N PHE A 142 -1.73 -7.47 -13.09
CA PHE A 142 -0.77 -8.46 -13.58
C PHE A 142 -1.42 -9.54 -14.43
N THR A 143 -2.55 -10.10 -13.99
CA THR A 143 -3.28 -11.16 -14.74
C THR A 143 -3.92 -10.65 -16.02
N GLU A 144 -4.23 -9.35 -16.10
CA GLU A 144 -4.74 -8.67 -17.29
C GLU A 144 -3.61 -8.27 -18.29
N GLY A 145 -2.34 -8.57 -17.95
CA GLY A 145 -1.18 -8.26 -18.80
C GLY A 145 -0.66 -6.82 -18.65
N SER A 146 -1.20 -6.04 -17.74
CA SER A 146 -0.71 -4.72 -17.33
C SER A 146 0.07 -4.81 -16.00
N GLY A 147 0.34 -3.70 -15.35
CA GLY A 147 1.01 -3.64 -14.05
C GLY A 147 0.66 -2.38 -13.29
N VAL A 148 0.92 -2.39 -12.00
CA VAL A 148 0.90 -1.19 -11.15
C VAL A 148 2.32 -0.64 -11.09
N PRO A 149 2.56 0.67 -11.24
CA PRO A 149 3.89 1.24 -11.09
C PRO A 149 4.47 0.95 -9.70
N ASP A 150 5.78 0.63 -9.66
CA ASP A 150 6.51 0.36 -8.42
C ASP A 150 7.47 1.49 -8.08
N LEU A 151 7.64 1.77 -6.80
CA LEU A 151 8.86 2.42 -6.31
C LEU A 151 9.88 1.35 -5.95
N ALA A 152 11.12 1.51 -6.43
CA ALA A 152 12.25 0.66 -6.06
C ALA A 152 13.30 1.48 -5.29
N CYS A 153 13.74 0.95 -4.17
CA CYS A 153 14.71 1.59 -3.30
C CYS A 153 15.78 0.58 -2.82
N VAL A 154 16.98 1.07 -2.57
CA VAL A 154 18.07 0.33 -1.92
C VAL A 154 18.55 1.15 -0.73
N ALA A 155 18.42 0.59 0.48
CA ALA A 155 18.97 1.17 1.70
C ALA A 155 20.39 0.68 1.97
N GLN A 156 20.67 -0.59 1.65
CA GLN A 156 21.97 -1.22 1.86
C GLN A 156 22.28 -2.15 0.68
N ASP A 157 23.48 -2.01 0.13
CA ASP A 157 24.01 -2.83 -0.97
C ASP A 157 25.32 -3.50 -0.53
N ALA A 158 25.20 -4.68 0.07
CA ALA A 158 26.33 -5.44 0.60
C ALA A 158 27.08 -6.22 -0.49
N THR A 159 26.38 -6.57 -1.58
CA THR A 159 26.90 -7.45 -2.65
C THR A 159 27.28 -6.68 -3.92
N GLY A 160 26.81 -5.44 -4.07
CA GLY A 160 27.00 -4.62 -5.27
C GLY A 160 25.97 -4.88 -6.39
N ASP A 161 25.00 -5.76 -6.16
CA ASP A 161 23.92 -6.09 -7.11
C ASP A 161 22.50 -5.85 -6.57
N ALA A 162 22.36 -5.24 -5.39
CA ALA A 162 21.07 -4.99 -4.76
C ALA A 162 20.08 -4.24 -5.67
N TRP A 163 20.58 -3.33 -6.51
CA TRP A 163 19.73 -2.61 -7.47
C TRP A 163 19.22 -3.53 -8.59
N ASP A 164 20.06 -4.41 -9.13
CA ASP A 164 19.64 -5.39 -10.14
C ASP A 164 18.59 -6.37 -9.56
N ILE A 165 18.74 -6.77 -8.29
CA ILE A 165 17.76 -7.60 -7.57
C ILE A 165 16.43 -6.86 -7.42
N ALA A 166 16.45 -5.58 -7.01
CA ALA A 166 15.26 -4.77 -6.85
C ALA A 166 14.49 -4.60 -8.18
N LEU A 167 15.19 -4.28 -9.28
CA LEU A 167 14.59 -4.17 -10.60
C LEU A 167 14.01 -5.51 -11.08
N ALA A 168 14.72 -6.62 -10.89
CA ALA A 168 14.26 -7.95 -11.28
C ALA A 168 13.05 -8.39 -10.45
N TYR A 169 12.99 -8.02 -9.17
CA TYR A 169 11.80 -8.27 -8.34
C TYR A 169 10.59 -7.46 -8.83
N CYS A 170 10.75 -6.15 -9.11
CA CYS A 170 9.69 -5.31 -9.70
C CYS A 170 9.19 -5.90 -11.04
N TRP A 171 10.09 -6.44 -11.87
CA TRP A 171 9.70 -7.15 -13.08
C TRP A 171 8.83 -8.37 -12.73
N GLY A 172 9.24 -9.16 -11.75
CA GLY A 172 8.53 -10.35 -11.30
C GLY A 172 7.12 -10.09 -10.77
N VAL A 173 6.89 -8.96 -10.11
CA VAL A 173 5.55 -8.56 -9.63
C VAL A 173 4.74 -7.80 -10.67
N GLY A 174 5.35 -7.40 -11.81
CA GLY A 174 4.69 -6.78 -12.96
C GLY A 174 4.81 -5.26 -13.04
N GLY A 175 5.47 -4.60 -12.10
CA GLY A 175 5.62 -3.14 -12.08
C GLY A 175 6.41 -2.59 -13.26
N ALA A 176 7.37 -3.35 -13.78
CA ALA A 176 8.17 -2.98 -14.95
C ALA A 176 7.34 -2.71 -16.22
N ARG A 177 6.12 -3.25 -16.33
CA ARG A 177 5.20 -3.00 -17.45
C ARG A 177 4.64 -1.58 -17.44
N SER A 178 4.54 -0.97 -16.24
CA SER A 178 4.00 0.39 -16.06
C SER A 178 5.08 1.41 -15.74
N GLY A 179 6.20 0.96 -15.22
CA GLY A 179 7.37 1.76 -14.87
C GLY A 179 7.79 1.58 -13.41
N ILE A 180 9.10 1.51 -13.23
CA ILE A 180 9.74 1.42 -11.91
C ILE A 180 10.42 2.75 -11.63
N ILE A 181 9.99 3.44 -10.61
CA ILE A 181 10.51 4.75 -10.22
C ILE A 181 11.58 4.55 -9.15
N LYS A 182 12.79 5.06 -9.41
CA LYS A 182 13.86 5.06 -8.40
C LYS A 182 13.56 6.07 -7.30
N ALA A 183 13.52 5.59 -6.05
CA ALA A 183 13.33 6.41 -4.86
C ALA A 183 14.31 6.03 -3.74
N THR A 184 14.27 6.74 -2.63
CA THR A 184 14.91 6.36 -1.36
C THR A 184 13.85 5.83 -0.39
N PHE A 185 14.27 5.09 0.63
CA PHE A 185 13.37 4.65 1.71
C PHE A 185 12.66 5.84 2.37
N ALA A 186 13.38 6.92 2.65
CA ALA A 186 12.77 8.12 3.22
C ALA A 186 11.69 8.72 2.32
N GLN A 187 11.97 8.87 1.02
CA GLN A 187 11.00 9.43 0.08
C GLN A 187 9.72 8.59 0.02
N GLU A 188 9.86 7.28 -0.17
CA GLU A 188 8.70 6.39 -0.24
C GLU A 188 7.90 6.42 1.06
N THR A 189 8.55 6.25 2.21
CA THR A 189 7.88 6.20 3.50
C THR A 189 7.14 7.50 3.82
N GLU A 190 7.79 8.64 3.61
CA GLU A 190 7.23 9.94 3.94
C GLU A 190 6.06 10.31 3.00
N GLU A 191 6.20 10.08 1.69
CA GLU A 191 5.15 10.41 0.73
C GLU A 191 3.94 9.48 0.84
N ASP A 192 4.17 8.19 1.10
CA ASP A 192 3.11 7.19 1.25
C ASP A 192 2.25 7.50 2.49
N LEU A 193 2.89 7.65 3.65
CA LEU A 193 2.21 8.04 4.88
C LEU A 193 1.49 9.39 4.76
N PHE A 194 2.10 10.36 4.08
CA PHE A 194 1.45 11.65 3.84
C PHE A 194 0.23 11.50 2.92
N GLY A 195 0.38 10.75 1.83
CA GLY A 195 -0.69 10.49 0.87
C GLY A 195 -1.89 9.81 1.54
N GLU A 196 -1.66 8.80 2.37
CA GLU A 196 -2.71 8.10 3.11
C GLU A 196 -3.42 9.02 4.10
N GLN A 197 -2.68 9.78 4.89
CA GLN A 197 -3.25 10.63 5.95
C GLN A 197 -3.94 11.86 5.41
N ALA A 198 -3.30 12.59 4.50
CA ALA A 198 -3.78 13.89 4.06
C ALA A 198 -4.77 13.82 2.89
N VAL A 199 -4.71 12.78 2.05
CA VAL A 199 -5.46 12.74 0.78
C VAL A 199 -6.27 11.47 0.62
N LEU A 200 -5.61 10.31 0.49
CA LEU A 200 -6.21 9.07 -0.03
C LEU A 200 -7.18 8.40 0.94
N CYS A 201 -6.88 8.40 2.23
CA CYS A 201 -7.71 7.79 3.26
C CYS A 201 -8.25 8.84 4.22
N GLY A 202 -7.39 9.53 4.97
CA GLY A 202 -7.83 10.50 5.97
C GLY A 202 -8.62 11.65 5.37
N GLY A 203 -8.01 12.43 4.48
CA GLY A 203 -8.62 13.61 3.87
C GLY A 203 -9.90 13.29 3.08
N LEU A 204 -9.87 12.24 2.26
CA LEU A 204 -11.02 11.82 1.45
C LEU A 204 -12.20 11.39 2.32
N VAL A 205 -11.96 10.54 3.33
CA VAL A 205 -13.01 10.03 4.21
C VAL A 205 -13.68 11.16 4.98
N GLU A 206 -12.90 12.09 5.55
CA GLU A 206 -13.46 13.24 6.28
C GLU A 206 -14.19 14.21 5.36
N LEU A 207 -13.75 14.43 4.11
CA LEU A 207 -14.48 15.23 3.12
C LEU A 207 -15.86 14.63 2.82
N VAL A 208 -15.91 13.32 2.61
CA VAL A 208 -17.17 12.59 2.32
C VAL A 208 -18.12 12.66 3.51
N LYS A 209 -17.62 12.41 4.72
CA LYS A 209 -18.41 12.48 5.95
C LYS A 209 -18.99 13.89 6.16
N ALA A 210 -18.15 14.91 6.10
CA ALA A 210 -18.57 16.30 6.26
C ALA A 210 -19.62 16.73 5.22
N GLY A 211 -19.49 16.29 3.98
CA GLY A 211 -20.49 16.53 2.94
C GLY A 211 -21.83 15.86 3.24
N PHE A 212 -21.80 14.59 3.62
CA PHE A 212 -22.98 13.82 4.01
C PHE A 212 -23.69 14.45 5.22
N GLU A 213 -22.94 14.77 6.28
CA GLU A 213 -23.47 15.40 7.50
C GLU A 213 -24.10 16.76 7.20
N THR A 214 -23.44 17.60 6.40
CA THR A 214 -23.94 18.92 6.01
C THR A 214 -25.31 18.82 5.32
N LEU A 215 -25.48 17.87 4.41
CA LEU A 215 -26.75 17.67 3.71
C LEU A 215 -27.84 17.12 4.64
N THR A 216 -27.52 16.13 5.47
CA THR A 216 -28.50 15.52 6.38
C THR A 216 -28.94 16.47 7.48
N GLU A 217 -28.04 17.28 8.04
CA GLU A 217 -28.36 18.36 8.98
C GLU A 217 -29.26 19.44 8.36
N ALA A 218 -29.12 19.69 7.06
CA ALA A 218 -30.00 20.59 6.32
C ALA A 218 -31.36 19.97 5.96
N GLY A 219 -31.61 18.70 6.35
CA GLY A 219 -32.86 17.99 6.18
C GLY A 219 -33.01 17.19 4.88
N TYR A 220 -31.91 16.98 4.14
CA TYR A 220 -31.95 16.09 2.98
C TYR A 220 -31.96 14.62 3.42
N PRO A 221 -32.64 13.71 2.68
CA PRO A 221 -32.62 12.28 2.96
C PRO A 221 -31.20 11.69 2.92
N GLU A 222 -30.88 10.83 3.88
CA GLU A 222 -29.56 10.18 3.98
C GLU A 222 -29.14 9.44 2.70
N GLU A 223 -30.10 8.77 2.04
CA GLU A 223 -29.84 8.06 0.81
C GLU A 223 -29.38 9.00 -0.31
N LEU A 224 -29.99 10.18 -0.44
CA LEU A 224 -29.59 11.18 -1.43
C LEU A 224 -28.21 11.76 -1.09
N ALA A 225 -27.96 12.09 0.16
CA ALA A 225 -26.66 12.58 0.63
C ALA A 225 -25.54 11.54 0.39
N TYR A 226 -25.84 10.24 0.59
CA TYR A 226 -24.90 9.17 0.31
C TYR A 226 -24.58 9.03 -1.18
N PHE A 227 -25.60 9.07 -2.06
CA PHE A 227 -25.35 9.00 -3.50
C PHE A 227 -24.49 10.16 -3.97
N GLU A 228 -24.80 11.37 -3.55
CA GLU A 228 -24.13 12.61 -3.97
C GLU A 228 -22.71 12.71 -3.45
N CYS A 229 -22.50 12.48 -2.15
CA CYS A 229 -21.20 12.75 -1.50
C CYS A 229 -20.27 11.53 -1.49
N TYR A 230 -20.79 10.30 -1.67
CA TYR A 230 -19.96 9.10 -1.57
C TYR A 230 -19.99 8.25 -2.85
N HIS A 231 -21.17 7.82 -3.29
CA HIS A 231 -21.26 6.89 -4.41
C HIS A 231 -20.73 7.48 -5.72
N GLU A 232 -21.13 8.71 -6.04
CA GLU A 232 -20.77 9.37 -7.29
C GLU A 232 -19.28 9.79 -7.35
N MET A 233 -18.64 9.98 -6.21
CA MET A 233 -17.21 10.34 -6.14
C MET A 233 -16.34 9.39 -6.96
N LYS A 234 -16.63 8.09 -6.96
CA LYS A 234 -15.87 7.12 -7.76
C LYS A 234 -15.87 7.49 -9.24
N MET A 235 -17.00 7.95 -9.79
CA MET A 235 -17.12 8.30 -11.21
C MET A 235 -16.24 9.51 -11.55
N ILE A 236 -16.18 10.48 -10.66
CA ILE A 236 -15.31 11.66 -10.83
C ILE A 236 -13.84 11.27 -10.70
N VAL A 237 -13.49 10.42 -9.72
CA VAL A 237 -12.12 9.93 -9.55
C VAL A 237 -11.68 9.10 -10.75
N ASP A 238 -12.54 8.28 -11.33
CA ASP A 238 -12.25 7.52 -12.55
C ASP A 238 -11.89 8.45 -13.72
N LEU A 239 -12.65 9.54 -13.94
CA LEU A 239 -12.35 10.54 -14.98
C LEU A 239 -10.99 11.21 -14.76
N MET A 240 -10.67 11.58 -13.52
CA MET A 240 -9.36 12.16 -13.18
C MET A 240 -8.23 11.14 -13.42
N TYR A 241 -8.44 9.89 -13.05
CA TYR A 241 -7.48 8.81 -13.22
C TYR A 241 -7.18 8.52 -14.70
N GLU A 242 -8.24 8.46 -15.52
CA GLU A 242 -8.13 8.09 -16.92
C GLU A 242 -7.45 9.17 -17.77
N SER A 243 -7.70 10.45 -17.49
CA SER A 243 -7.26 11.52 -18.41
C SER A 243 -6.95 12.86 -17.73
N GLY A 244 -6.84 12.88 -16.40
CA GLY A 244 -6.47 14.05 -15.61
C GLY A 244 -7.63 15.01 -15.32
N ILE A 245 -7.35 16.00 -14.48
CA ILE A 245 -8.35 16.98 -14.01
C ILE A 245 -8.96 17.78 -15.18
N HIS A 246 -8.16 18.17 -16.16
CA HIS A 246 -8.64 18.92 -17.31
C HIS A 246 -9.70 18.13 -18.10
N PHE A 247 -9.52 16.83 -18.29
CA PHE A 247 -10.48 15.98 -18.99
C PHE A 247 -11.75 15.75 -18.14
N MET A 248 -11.58 15.57 -16.83
CA MET A 248 -12.69 15.50 -15.91
C MET A 248 -13.57 16.76 -16.03
N ASN A 249 -12.98 17.96 -16.03
CA ASN A 249 -13.67 19.23 -16.19
C ASN A 249 -14.38 19.34 -17.56
N TYR A 250 -13.77 18.87 -18.62
CA TYR A 250 -14.42 18.80 -19.95
C TYR A 250 -15.63 17.86 -19.95
N SER A 251 -15.63 16.82 -19.12
CA SER A 251 -16.67 15.77 -19.09
C SER A 251 -17.87 16.11 -18.19
N ILE A 252 -17.71 17.07 -17.27
CA ILE A 252 -18.78 17.53 -16.36
C ILE A 252 -19.49 18.75 -16.93
N SER A 253 -20.58 19.22 -16.27
CA SER A 253 -21.30 20.42 -16.69
C SER A 253 -20.52 21.70 -16.34
N ASN A 254 -20.75 22.77 -17.13
CA ASN A 254 -20.19 24.09 -16.81
C ASN A 254 -20.57 24.56 -15.40
N THR A 255 -21.73 24.16 -14.89
CA THR A 255 -22.19 24.49 -13.54
C THR A 255 -21.34 23.81 -12.48
N ALA A 256 -20.99 22.52 -12.70
CA ALA A 256 -20.13 21.75 -11.81
C ALA A 256 -18.70 22.29 -11.84
N GLU A 257 -18.14 22.54 -13.03
CA GLU A 257 -16.80 23.11 -13.20
C GLU A 257 -16.70 24.51 -12.55
N TYR A 258 -17.72 25.37 -12.74
CA TYR A 258 -17.76 26.67 -12.06
C TYR A 258 -17.78 26.52 -10.54
N GLY A 259 -18.57 25.56 -10.03
CA GLY A 259 -18.66 25.24 -8.60
C GLY A 259 -17.32 24.76 -8.05
N GLU A 260 -16.58 23.93 -8.78
CA GLU A 260 -15.24 23.47 -8.42
C GLU A 260 -14.30 24.65 -8.15
N TYR A 261 -14.14 25.55 -9.10
CA TYR A 261 -13.25 26.71 -8.97
C TYR A 261 -13.71 27.68 -7.88
N TYR A 262 -15.02 27.83 -7.69
CA TYR A 262 -15.59 28.76 -6.70
C TYR A 262 -15.58 28.23 -5.27
N ALA A 263 -15.93 26.96 -5.07
CA ALA A 263 -16.12 26.36 -3.75
C ALA A 263 -14.90 25.56 -3.27
N GLY A 264 -14.19 24.89 -4.17
CA GLY A 264 -13.03 24.05 -3.81
C GLY A 264 -12.01 24.74 -2.90
N PRO A 265 -11.53 25.96 -3.23
CA PRO A 265 -10.59 26.70 -2.37
C PRO A 265 -11.16 27.16 -1.02
N LYS A 266 -12.47 27.12 -0.82
CA LYS A 266 -13.10 27.44 0.48
C LYS A 266 -13.11 26.20 1.39
N VAL A 267 -13.26 25.01 0.82
CA VAL A 267 -13.20 23.73 1.53
C VAL A 267 -11.76 23.39 1.86
N ILE A 268 -10.88 23.37 0.85
CA ILE A 268 -9.44 23.18 1.05
C ILE A 268 -8.76 24.55 1.06
N ASN A 269 -8.90 25.22 2.18
CA ASN A 269 -8.41 26.58 2.43
C ASN A 269 -6.97 26.60 2.99
N GLU A 270 -6.49 27.78 3.42
CA GLU A 270 -5.14 27.91 3.98
C GLU A 270 -4.96 27.10 5.28
N GLN A 271 -6.01 27.01 6.13
CA GLN A 271 -5.92 26.21 7.35
C GLN A 271 -5.76 24.72 7.03
N SER A 272 -6.48 24.20 6.02
CA SER A 272 -6.31 22.83 5.52
C SER A 272 -4.88 22.59 5.01
N ARG A 273 -4.30 23.57 4.29
CA ARG A 273 -2.92 23.48 3.78
C ARG A 273 -1.88 23.50 4.90
N GLU A 274 -2.06 24.33 5.93
CA GLU A 274 -1.19 24.32 7.11
C GLU A 274 -1.28 23.01 7.89
N ALA A 275 -2.50 22.44 8.02
CA ALA A 275 -2.66 21.12 8.62
C ALA A 275 -1.91 20.02 7.84
N MET A 276 -1.95 20.04 6.51
CA MET A 276 -1.18 19.11 5.66
C MET A 276 0.33 19.26 5.87
N LYS A 277 0.85 20.49 5.99
CA LYS A 277 2.27 20.73 6.27
C LYS A 277 2.67 20.18 7.66
N GLU A 278 1.81 20.34 8.64
CA GLU A 278 2.04 19.80 9.99
C GLU A 278 2.02 18.26 10.01
N ILE A 279 1.09 17.63 9.28
CA ILE A 279 1.06 16.16 9.09
C ILE A 279 2.40 15.70 8.50
N LEU A 280 2.85 16.33 7.41
CA LEU A 280 4.13 15.97 6.78
C LEU A 280 5.30 16.14 7.74
N ARG A 281 5.36 17.25 8.49
CA ARG A 281 6.41 17.49 9.49
C ARG A 281 6.47 16.38 10.55
N ARG A 282 5.29 15.93 11.05
CA ARG A 282 5.20 14.87 12.06
C ARG A 282 5.59 13.50 11.53
N ILE A 283 5.38 13.25 10.25
CA ILE A 283 5.87 12.06 9.57
C ILE A 283 7.39 12.13 9.47
N GLN A 284 7.94 13.22 8.95
CA GLN A 284 9.38 13.38 8.70
C GLN A 284 10.23 13.31 9.98
N ASN A 285 9.74 13.78 11.09
CA ASN A 285 10.46 13.74 12.36
C ASN A 285 10.19 12.52 13.24
N GLY A 286 9.34 11.59 12.78
CA GLY A 286 9.02 10.34 13.48
C GLY A 286 7.97 10.45 14.58
N GLU A 287 7.38 11.63 14.84
CA GLU A 287 6.33 11.80 15.83
C GLU A 287 5.12 10.87 15.54
N PHE A 288 4.67 10.82 14.28
CA PHE A 288 3.58 9.93 13.89
C PHE A 288 3.94 8.45 14.10
N ALA A 289 5.15 8.04 13.70
CA ALA A 289 5.59 6.66 13.84
C ALA A 289 5.63 6.23 15.30
N GLN A 290 6.10 7.11 16.20
CA GLN A 290 6.11 6.83 17.63
C GLN A 290 4.70 6.70 18.20
N GLU A 291 3.77 7.60 17.85
CA GLU A 291 2.38 7.52 18.30
C GLU A 291 1.68 6.24 17.84
N PHE A 292 1.91 5.83 16.58
CA PHE A 292 1.37 4.58 16.07
C PHE A 292 1.90 3.37 16.85
N VAL A 293 3.22 3.31 17.07
CA VAL A 293 3.83 2.21 17.84
C VAL A 293 3.36 2.20 19.28
N ASP A 294 3.16 3.37 19.89
CA ASP A 294 2.64 3.47 21.26
C ASP A 294 1.20 2.95 21.36
N ASP A 295 0.32 3.24 20.38
CA ASP A 295 -1.02 2.67 20.32
C ASP A 295 -0.99 1.15 20.08
N CYS A 296 -0.09 0.66 19.22
CA CYS A 296 0.12 -0.78 19.03
C CYS A 296 0.52 -1.48 20.34
N ASN A 297 1.41 -0.88 21.12
CA ASN A 297 1.84 -1.39 22.41
C ASN A 297 0.73 -1.28 23.49
N ASN A 298 -0.31 -0.50 23.25
CA ASN A 298 -1.50 -0.36 24.08
C ASN A 298 -2.72 -1.12 23.48
N ASP A 299 -2.47 -2.28 22.87
CA ASP A 299 -3.48 -3.16 22.28
C ASP A 299 -4.36 -2.47 21.20
N HIS A 300 -3.80 -1.51 20.45
CA HIS A 300 -4.50 -0.72 19.43
C HIS A 300 -5.78 -0.03 19.93
N LYS A 301 -5.77 0.43 21.16
CA LYS A 301 -6.98 0.95 21.82
C LYS A 301 -7.61 2.09 21.04
N TRP A 302 -6.83 3.10 20.68
CA TRP A 302 -7.34 4.25 19.92
C TRP A 302 -7.83 3.81 18.52
N LEU A 303 -7.10 2.97 17.84
CA LEU A 303 -7.49 2.46 16.51
C LEU A 303 -8.82 1.70 16.56
N PHE A 304 -9.03 0.86 17.56
CA PHE A 304 -10.28 0.12 17.70
C PHE A 304 -11.46 1.00 18.09
N GLU A 305 -11.24 2.04 18.92
CA GLU A 305 -12.26 3.06 19.20
C GLU A 305 -12.69 3.78 17.93
N GLN A 306 -11.74 4.14 17.02
CA GLN A 306 -12.07 4.77 15.74
C GLN A 306 -12.82 3.81 14.79
N ARG A 307 -12.45 2.53 14.74
CA ARG A 307 -13.18 1.52 13.97
C ARG A 307 -14.63 1.37 14.42
N GLU A 308 -14.87 1.37 15.70
CA GLU A 308 -16.24 1.29 16.23
C GLU A 308 -17.04 2.56 15.91
N ALA A 309 -16.42 3.72 16.04
CA ALA A 309 -17.06 4.98 15.68
C ALA A 309 -17.51 5.04 14.23
N ILE A 310 -16.67 4.60 13.28
CA ILE A 310 -17.04 4.59 11.87
C ILE A 310 -18.09 3.51 11.54
N ASN A 311 -18.03 2.33 12.17
CA ASN A 311 -19.00 1.27 11.95
C ASN A 311 -20.43 1.69 12.29
N THR A 312 -20.59 2.56 13.29
CA THR A 312 -21.90 3.07 13.76
C THR A 312 -22.29 4.40 13.14
N HIS A 313 -21.45 4.99 12.31
CA HIS A 313 -21.72 6.26 11.66
C HIS A 313 -22.90 6.16 10.67
N PRO A 314 -23.85 7.12 10.62
CA PRO A 314 -25.01 7.07 9.73
C PRO A 314 -24.68 6.83 8.25
N ILE A 315 -23.54 7.35 7.76
CA ILE A 315 -23.10 7.12 6.39
C ILE A 315 -22.81 5.63 6.09
N GLU A 316 -22.27 4.87 7.06
CA GLU A 316 -22.01 3.44 6.89
C GLU A 316 -23.30 2.62 6.98
N VAL A 317 -24.18 2.96 7.92
CA VAL A 317 -25.50 2.33 8.07
C VAL A 317 -26.35 2.50 6.81
N THR A 318 -26.41 3.71 6.27
CA THR A 318 -27.12 4.02 5.02
C THR A 318 -26.40 3.40 3.82
N GLY A 319 -25.07 3.45 3.81
CA GLY A 319 -24.24 2.85 2.77
C GLY A 319 -24.42 1.34 2.65
N GLU A 320 -24.57 0.62 3.75
CA GLU A 320 -24.83 -0.84 3.72
C GLU A 320 -26.14 -1.14 3.01
N LYS A 321 -27.22 -0.41 3.30
CA LYS A 321 -28.51 -0.55 2.64
C LYS A 321 -28.37 -0.31 1.13
N ILE A 322 -27.70 0.77 0.72
CA ILE A 322 -27.55 1.14 -0.69
C ILE A 322 -26.66 0.13 -1.42
N ARG A 323 -25.50 -0.24 -0.87
CA ARG A 323 -24.61 -1.25 -1.47
C ARG A 323 -25.30 -2.60 -1.65
N SER A 324 -26.24 -2.96 -0.77
CA SER A 324 -27.01 -4.21 -0.89
C SER A 324 -27.97 -4.22 -2.08
N MET A 325 -28.33 -3.07 -2.63
CA MET A 325 -29.19 -2.94 -3.83
C MET A 325 -28.45 -3.23 -5.13
N PHE A 326 -27.11 -3.20 -5.12
CA PHE A 326 -26.30 -3.41 -6.32
C PHE A 326 -25.87 -4.86 -6.46
N SER A 327 -26.40 -5.55 -7.49
CA SER A 327 -26.13 -6.97 -7.74
C SER A 327 -24.66 -7.27 -8.11
N TRP A 328 -23.92 -6.25 -8.56
CA TRP A 328 -22.51 -6.40 -8.98
C TRP A 328 -21.50 -6.12 -7.86
N ILE A 329 -21.94 -5.58 -6.71
CA ILE A 329 -21.09 -5.45 -5.52
C ILE A 329 -21.12 -6.78 -4.78
N LYS A 330 -20.03 -7.55 -4.84
CA LYS A 330 -19.88 -8.78 -4.09
C LYS A 330 -19.72 -8.45 -2.60
N LYS A 331 -20.49 -9.16 -1.76
CA LYS A 331 -20.38 -9.11 -0.29
C LYS A 331 -19.09 -9.79 0.18
#